data_fb66171c36f86e7628f6e154291be7bd
#
_entry.id   fb66171c36f86e7628f6e154291be7bd
#
_cell.length_a   1.000
_cell.length_b   1.000
_cell.length_c   1.000
_cell.angle_alpha   90.00
_cell.angle_beta   90.00
_cell.angle_gamma   90.00
#
_symmetry.space_group_name_H-M   'P 1'
#
loop_
_entity.id
_entity.type
_entity.pdbx_description
1 polymer ?
#
loop_
_entity_poly.entity_id
_entity_poly.type
_entity_poly.pdbx_seq_one_letter_code
_entity_poly.pdbx_strand_id
1 'polypeptide(L)'
;MPEKTEELYRVLLDRDYPKELCAEIAYKYMNTDYTATRMLGYLYRVTEPRMEDLIDEMLAILTDRNELIRKKEAEQAQAAVSELYRNGL
;
A
#
# COMPACT_ATOMS: atom_id res chain seq x y z
N MET A 1 -15.06 1.36 8.15
CA MET A 1 -13.66 1.72 7.96
C MET A 1 -12.76 0.64 8.51
N PRO A 2 -11.69 0.29 7.81
CA PRO A 2 -10.74 -0.69 8.33
C PRO A 2 -10.07 -0.18 9.60
N GLU A 3 -10.01 -1.03 10.61
CA GLU A 3 -9.37 -0.70 11.88
C GLU A 3 -7.90 -0.33 11.71
N LYS A 4 -7.22 -0.98 10.79
CA LYS A 4 -5.80 -0.73 10.55
C LYS A 4 -5.54 0.64 9.96
N THR A 5 -6.45 1.14 9.14
CA THR A 5 -6.36 2.49 8.59
C THR A 5 -6.45 3.54 9.70
N GLU A 6 -7.37 3.36 10.62
CA GLU A 6 -7.53 4.26 11.74
C GLU A 6 -6.33 4.21 12.68
N GLU A 7 -5.83 3.01 12.95
CA GLU A 7 -4.62 2.83 13.74
C GLU A 7 -3.42 3.53 13.08
N LEU A 8 -3.28 3.38 11.77
CA LEU A 8 -2.22 4.06 11.03
C LEU A 8 -2.32 5.58 11.17
N TYR A 9 -3.52 6.11 11.05
CA TYR A 9 -3.74 7.55 11.22
C TYR A 9 -3.25 8.02 12.59
N ARG A 10 -3.61 7.31 13.64
CA ARG A 10 -3.20 7.66 15.00
C ARG A 10 -1.69 7.57 15.21
N VAL A 11 -1.07 6.54 14.66
CA VAL A 11 0.39 6.38 14.78
C VAL A 11 1.10 7.52 14.07
N LEU A 12 0.64 7.90 12.89
CA LEU A 12 1.23 9.01 12.15
C LEU A 12 1.10 10.33 12.92
N LEU A 13 -0.05 10.57 13.55
CA LEU A 13 -0.22 11.75 14.39
C LEU A 13 0.74 11.73 15.59
N ASP A 14 0.94 10.58 16.21
CA ASP A 14 1.86 10.44 17.33
C ASP A 14 3.31 10.71 16.94
N ARG A 15 3.64 10.56 15.67
CA ARG A 15 4.98 10.82 15.15
C ARG A 15 5.15 12.27 14.68
N ASP A 16 4.20 13.14 15.00
CA ASP A 16 4.24 14.58 14.71
C ASP A 16 4.21 14.95 13.23
N TYR A 17 3.68 14.09 12.38
CA TYR A 17 3.45 14.46 10.99
C TYR A 17 2.24 15.39 10.88
N PRO A 18 2.20 16.28 9.87
CA PRO A 18 1.04 17.15 9.69
C PRO A 18 -0.25 16.35 9.55
N LYS A 19 -1.33 16.86 10.14
CA LYS A 19 -2.61 16.18 10.15
C LYS A 19 -3.12 15.88 8.75
N GLU A 20 -2.96 16.80 7.83
CA GLU A 20 -3.38 16.61 6.44
C GLU A 20 -2.63 15.48 5.78
N LEU A 21 -1.33 15.38 6.05
CA LEU A 21 -0.51 14.30 5.53
C LEU A 21 -0.92 12.97 6.13
N CYS A 22 -1.18 12.93 7.43
CA CYS A 22 -1.64 11.71 8.11
C CYS A 22 -2.94 11.21 7.50
N ALA A 23 -3.88 12.11 7.24
CA ALA A 23 -5.17 11.75 6.65
C ALA A 23 -4.99 11.24 5.22
N GLU A 24 -4.16 11.86 4.42
CA GLU A 24 -3.91 11.41 3.06
C GLU A 24 -3.28 10.02 3.05
N ILE A 25 -2.27 9.81 3.85
CA ILE A 25 -1.60 8.51 3.90
C ILE A 25 -2.57 7.43 4.36
N ALA A 26 -3.26 7.64 5.46
CA ALA A 26 -4.11 6.61 6.06
C ALA A 26 -5.40 6.36 5.29
N TYR A 27 -6.04 7.42 4.79
CA TYR A 27 -7.40 7.30 4.23
C TYR A 27 -7.45 7.37 2.71
N LYS A 28 -6.41 7.85 2.07
CA LYS A 28 -6.36 7.95 0.62
C LYS A 28 -5.46 6.90 -0.03
N TYR A 29 -4.23 6.78 0.47
CA TYR A 29 -3.24 5.90 -0.14
C TYR A 29 -3.16 4.52 0.51
N MET A 30 -3.13 4.48 1.83
CA MET A 30 -3.05 3.23 2.59
C MET A 30 -4.43 2.84 3.14
N ASN A 31 -5.42 2.83 2.28
CA ASN A 31 -6.82 2.69 2.67
C ASN A 31 -7.34 1.24 2.72
N THR A 32 -6.46 0.27 2.66
CA THR A 32 -6.82 -1.14 2.80
C THR A 32 -6.09 -1.74 3.99
N ASP A 33 -6.60 -2.85 4.52
CA ASP A 33 -5.93 -3.55 5.63
C ASP A 33 -4.51 -3.97 5.25
N TYR A 34 -4.31 -4.42 4.03
CA TYR A 34 -3.00 -4.84 3.54
C TYR A 34 -2.01 -3.68 3.57
N THR A 35 -2.35 -2.56 2.93
CA THR A 35 -1.44 -1.43 2.84
C THR A 35 -1.21 -0.76 4.19
N ALA A 36 -2.26 -0.61 4.99
CA ALA A 36 -2.15 -0.03 6.32
C ALA A 36 -1.27 -0.89 7.23
N THR A 37 -1.44 -2.21 7.19
CA THR A 37 -0.65 -3.14 7.98
C THR A 37 0.83 -3.07 7.60
N ARG A 38 1.13 -3.00 6.29
CA ARG A 38 2.50 -2.87 5.81
C ARG A 38 3.14 -1.58 6.31
N MET A 39 2.43 -0.47 6.22
CA MET A 39 2.93 0.82 6.68
C MET A 39 3.12 0.84 8.19
N LEU A 40 2.19 0.26 8.95
CA LEU A 40 2.33 0.14 10.40
C LEU A 40 3.58 -0.66 10.79
N GLY A 41 3.83 -1.77 10.08
CA GLY A 41 5.03 -2.57 10.30
C GLY A 41 6.31 -1.76 10.09
N TYR A 42 6.32 -0.92 9.06
CA TYR A 42 7.44 -0.04 8.80
C TYR A 42 7.62 0.97 9.94
N LEU A 43 6.55 1.60 10.39
CA LEU A 43 6.61 2.59 11.48
C LEU A 43 7.03 1.99 12.81
N TYR A 44 6.72 0.72 13.05
CA TYR A 44 7.17 0.05 14.27
C TYR A 44 8.64 -0.32 14.23
N ARG A 45 9.21 -0.51 13.04
CA ARG A 45 10.64 -0.79 12.88
C ARG A 45 11.48 0.47 12.83
N VAL A 46 10.95 1.52 12.24
CA VAL A 46 11.65 2.79 12.06
C VAL A 46 10.92 3.85 12.88
N THR A 47 11.53 4.24 13.98
CA THR A 47 10.85 5.06 15.00
C THR A 47 10.50 6.46 14.51
N GLU A 48 11.41 7.11 13.80
CA GLU A 48 11.19 8.48 13.31
C GLU A 48 11.69 8.61 11.87
N PRO A 49 10.95 8.04 10.89
CA PRO A 49 11.37 8.18 9.51
C PRO A 49 11.18 9.63 9.05
N ARG A 50 12.08 10.07 8.18
CA ARG A 50 11.92 11.37 7.54
C ARG A 50 10.70 11.31 6.62
N MET A 51 10.11 12.48 6.35
CA MET A 51 8.97 12.54 5.46
C MET A 51 9.28 11.89 4.10
N GLU A 52 10.48 12.13 3.57
CA GLU A 52 10.90 11.52 2.31
C GLU A 52 10.91 10.01 2.37
N ASP A 53 11.45 9.44 3.45
CA ASP A 53 11.51 7.99 3.64
C ASP A 53 10.13 7.40 3.81
N LEU A 54 9.26 8.11 4.51
CA LEU A 54 7.86 7.70 4.70
C LEU A 54 7.13 7.62 3.36
N ILE A 55 7.29 8.63 2.54
CA ILE A 55 6.66 8.68 1.21
C ILE A 55 7.22 7.57 0.32
N ASP A 56 8.53 7.35 0.34
CA ASP A 56 9.15 6.29 -0.44
C ASP A 56 8.62 4.92 -0.05
N GLU A 57 8.46 4.67 1.26
CA GLU A 57 7.90 3.41 1.72
C GLU A 57 6.44 3.25 1.29
N MET A 58 5.67 4.33 1.36
CA MET A 58 4.29 4.33 0.91
C MET A 58 4.19 3.95 -0.57
N LEU A 59 5.04 4.54 -1.40
CA LEU A 59 5.07 4.23 -2.83
C LEU A 59 5.49 2.79 -3.09
N ALA A 60 6.44 2.27 -2.33
CA ALA A 60 6.87 0.88 -2.45
C ALA A 60 5.72 -0.08 -2.11
N ILE A 61 4.98 0.21 -1.04
CA ILE A 61 3.83 -0.61 -0.64
C ILE A 61 2.75 -0.60 -1.73
N LEU A 62 2.48 0.55 -2.31
CA LEU A 62 1.49 0.67 -3.37
C LEU A 62 1.92 -0.09 -4.63
N THR A 63 3.20 -0.06 -4.95
CA THR A 63 3.75 -0.80 -6.07
C THR A 63 3.60 -2.31 -5.85
N ASP A 64 3.93 -2.80 -4.67
CA ASP A 64 3.77 -4.21 -4.33
C ASP A 64 2.30 -4.64 -4.41
N ARG A 65 1.39 -3.82 -3.94
CA ARG A 65 -0.04 -4.09 -4.01
C ARG A 65 -0.50 -4.21 -5.47
N ASN A 66 -0.06 -3.29 -6.31
CA ASN A 66 -0.43 -3.30 -7.73
C ASN A 66 0.09 -4.53 -8.43
N GLU A 67 1.30 -4.96 -8.12
CA GLU A 67 1.87 -6.20 -8.68
C GLU A 67 1.09 -7.44 -8.25
N LEU A 68 0.66 -7.51 -6.99
CA LEU A 68 -0.15 -8.60 -6.50
C LEU A 68 -1.49 -8.67 -7.23
N ILE A 69 -2.13 -7.54 -7.45
CA ILE A 69 -3.40 -7.47 -8.19
C ILE A 69 -3.19 -7.94 -9.62
N ARG A 70 -2.13 -7.51 -10.28
CA ARG A 70 -1.81 -7.96 -11.64
C ARG A 70 -1.61 -9.47 -11.72
N LYS A 71 -0.89 -10.04 -10.77
CA LYS A 71 -0.68 -11.48 -10.73
C LYS A 71 -1.98 -12.23 -10.59
N LYS A 72 -2.87 -11.79 -9.72
CA LYS A 72 -4.16 -12.43 -9.54
C LYS A 72 -5.01 -12.36 -10.80
N GLU A 73 -5.06 -11.21 -11.43
CA GLU A 73 -5.80 -11.05 -12.69
C GLU A 73 -5.23 -11.93 -13.78
N ALA A 74 -3.91 -12.00 -13.90
CA ALA A 74 -3.26 -12.85 -14.88
C ALA A 74 -3.57 -14.33 -14.64
N GLU A 75 -3.57 -14.78 -13.40
CA GLU A 75 -3.90 -16.16 -13.06
C GLU A 75 -5.34 -16.49 -13.39
N GLN A 76 -6.28 -15.60 -13.09
CA GLN A 76 -7.69 -15.80 -13.35
C GLN A 76 -8.02 -15.84 -14.83
N ALA A 77 -7.33 -15.05 -15.63
CA ALA A 77 -7.56 -14.94 -17.06
C ALA A 77 -6.62 -15.79 -17.89
N GLN A 78 -5.76 -16.54 -17.25
CA GLN A 78 -4.64 -17.20 -17.89
C GLN A 78 -5.04 -18.11 -19.05
N ALA A 79 -6.11 -18.87 -18.90
CA ALA A 79 -6.54 -19.81 -19.94
C ALA A 79 -6.92 -19.08 -21.24
N ALA A 80 -7.63 -17.98 -21.14
CA ALA A 80 -8.08 -17.21 -22.30
C ALA A 80 -6.98 -16.34 -22.87
N VAL A 81 -6.27 -15.62 -21.98
CA VAL A 81 -5.27 -14.64 -22.41
C VAL A 81 -4.00 -15.30 -22.93
N SER A 82 -3.58 -16.40 -22.32
CA SER A 82 -2.40 -17.13 -22.77
C SER A 82 -2.53 -17.65 -24.19
N GLU A 83 -3.71 -18.16 -24.54
CA GLU A 83 -3.94 -18.63 -25.88
C GLU A 83 -3.87 -17.49 -26.91
N LEU A 84 -4.43 -16.36 -26.56
CA LEU A 84 -4.35 -15.18 -27.42
C LEU A 84 -2.93 -14.76 -27.70
N TYR A 85 -2.12 -14.68 -26.65
CA TYR A 85 -0.72 -14.28 -26.80
C TYR A 85 0.10 -15.30 -27.57
N ARG A 86 -0.13 -16.57 -27.35
CA ARG A 86 0.62 -17.63 -28.04
C ARG A 86 0.30 -17.69 -29.52
N ASN A 87 -0.96 -17.56 -29.85
CA ASN A 87 -1.43 -17.76 -31.22
C ASN A 87 -1.45 -16.46 -32.02
N GLY A 88 -1.63 -15.33 -31.34
CA GLY A 88 -1.70 -14.04 -31.99
C GLY A 88 -0.39 -13.29 -32.09
N LEU A 89 0.56 -13.71 -31.37
CA LEU A 89 1.88 -13.10 -31.36
C LEU A 89 2.95 -14.10 -31.66
#